data_fb88d0c589077c2d5d60e4ab67029d9e
#
_entry.id   fb88d0c589077c2d5d60e4ab67029d9e
#
_cell.length_a   1.000
_cell.length_b   1.000
_cell.length_c   1.000
_cell.angle_alpha   90.00
_cell.angle_beta   90.00
_cell.angle_gamma   90.00
#
_symmetry.space_group_name_H-M   'P 1'
#
loop_
_entity.id
_entity.type
_entity.pdbx_description
1 polymer ?
#
loop_
_entity_poly.entity_id
_entity_poly.type
_entity_poly.pdbx_seq_one_letter_code
_entity_poly.pdbx_strand_id
1 'polypeptide(L)' 'GDDFITCILHELVHVKQYLKGELKDISALEQRWKGESHISIDYYDLPWEIEAYHLQEILLEEYKND' A
#
# COMPACT_ATOMS: atom_id res chain seq x y z
N GLY A 1 8.47 17.49 -7.50
CA GLY A 1 9.05 16.47 -8.34
C GLY A 1 8.34 15.13 -8.26
N ASP A 2 8.82 14.18 -9.04
CA ASP A 2 8.21 12.85 -9.11
C ASP A 2 8.21 12.14 -7.75
N ASP A 3 9.24 12.36 -6.94
CA ASP A 3 9.33 11.69 -5.63
C ASP A 3 8.18 12.08 -4.70
N PHE A 4 7.79 13.34 -4.73
CA PHE A 4 6.67 13.83 -3.91
C PHE A 4 5.36 13.24 -4.39
N ILE A 5 5.14 13.23 -5.71
CA ILE A 5 3.92 12.67 -6.31
C ILE A 5 3.85 11.17 -6.06
N THR A 6 4.97 10.46 -6.23
CA THR A 6 5.04 9.03 -5.98
C THR A 6 4.69 8.70 -4.52
N CYS A 7 5.18 9.49 -3.58
CA CYS A 7 4.88 9.32 -2.17
C CYS A 7 3.38 9.48 -1.90
N ILE A 8 2.75 10.50 -2.49
CA ILE A 8 1.31 10.72 -2.35
C ILE A 8 0.53 9.53 -2.93
N LEU A 9 0.92 9.05 -4.10
CA LEU A 9 0.26 7.91 -4.74
C LEU A 9 0.36 6.65 -3.88
N HIS A 10 1.54 6.42 -3.28
CA HIS A 10 1.74 5.30 -2.36
C HIS A 10 0.77 5.36 -1.19
N GLU A 11 0.65 6.54 -0.56
CA GLU A 11 -0.27 6.72 0.57
C GLU A 11 -1.74 6.55 0.15
N LEU A 12 -2.09 7.00 -1.05
CA LEU A 12 -3.45 6.83 -1.56
C LEU A 12 -3.80 5.35 -1.77
N VAL A 13 -2.84 4.53 -2.15
CA VAL A 13 -3.07 3.08 -2.26
C VAL A 13 -3.39 2.51 -0.89
N HIS A 14 -2.69 2.93 0.17
CA HIS A 14 -2.99 2.48 1.53
C HIS A 14 -4.39 2.91 1.97
N VAL A 15 -4.81 4.13 1.65
CA VAL A 15 -6.18 4.58 1.94
C VAL A 15 -7.19 3.66 1.27
N LYS A 16 -6.98 3.31 0.02
CA LYS A 16 -7.84 2.38 -0.72
C LYS A 16 -7.88 1.01 -0.03
N GLN A 17 -6.73 0.51 0.42
CA GLN A 17 -6.64 -0.80 1.10
C GLN A 17 -7.48 -0.81 2.38
N TYR A 18 -7.41 0.26 3.17
CA TYR A 18 -8.20 0.37 4.39
C TYR A 18 -9.69 0.52 4.09
N LEU A 19 -10.05 1.35 3.12
CA LEU A 19 -11.44 1.60 2.77
C LEU A 19 -12.13 0.36 2.21
N LYS A 20 -11.41 -0.46 1.47
CA LYS A 20 -11.96 -1.71 0.94
C LYS A 20 -11.92 -2.86 1.96
N GLY A 21 -11.33 -2.63 3.12
CA GLY A 21 -11.21 -3.68 4.14
C GLY A 21 -10.17 -4.74 3.81
N GLU A 22 -9.31 -4.49 2.82
CA GLU A 22 -8.24 -5.41 2.48
C GLU A 22 -7.16 -5.44 3.56
N LEU A 23 -6.88 -4.27 4.15
CA LEU A 23 -5.88 -4.11 5.19
C LEU A 23 -6.58 -3.65 6.48
N LYS A 24 -6.32 -4.36 7.58
CA LYS A 24 -6.87 -4.03 8.90
C LYS A 24 -5.79 -4.14 9.95
N ASP A 25 -5.75 -3.16 10.83
CA ASP A 25 -4.87 -3.21 12.01
C ASP A 25 -5.57 -3.98 13.11
N ILE A 26 -4.96 -5.08 13.57
CA ILE A 26 -5.48 -5.89 14.67
C ILE A 26 -4.82 -5.46 15.97
N SER A 27 -3.51 -5.25 15.94
CA SER A 27 -2.76 -4.76 17.10
C SER A 27 -1.51 -4.04 16.59
N ALA A 28 -0.66 -3.54 17.51
CA ALA A 28 0.57 -2.85 17.15
C ALA A 28 1.52 -3.74 16.33
N LEU A 29 1.41 -5.07 16.49
CA LEU A 29 2.33 -6.01 15.85
C LEU A 29 1.66 -6.89 14.80
N GLU A 30 0.33 -6.81 14.69
CA GLU A 30 -0.43 -7.68 13.79
C GLU A 30 -1.34 -6.88 12.88
N GLN A 31 -1.22 -7.10 11.57
CA GLN A 31 -2.17 -6.59 10.59
C GLN A 31 -2.80 -7.77 9.86
N ARG A 32 -4.01 -7.56 9.35
CA ARG A 32 -4.71 -8.56 8.55
C ARG A 32 -4.82 -8.03 7.12
N TRP A 33 -4.40 -8.87 6.16
CA TRP A 33 -4.45 -8.54 4.74
C TRP A 33 -5.31 -9.56 4.03
N LYS A 34 -6.45 -9.10 3.48
CA LYS A 34 -7.40 -9.96 2.77
C LYS A 34 -7.77 -11.20 3.56
N GLY A 35 -7.93 -11.03 4.87
CA GLY A 35 -8.33 -12.10 5.78
C GLY A 35 -7.19 -12.91 6.38
N GLU A 36 -5.94 -12.69 5.95
CA GLU A 36 -4.78 -13.40 6.48
C GLU A 36 -4.02 -12.55 7.48
N SER A 37 -3.68 -13.14 8.63
CA SER A 37 -2.95 -12.46 9.68
C SER A 37 -1.46 -12.41 9.37
N HIS A 38 -0.84 -11.24 9.56
CA HIS A 38 0.60 -11.03 9.38
C HIS A 38 1.16 -10.42 10.65
N ILE A 39 2.16 -11.07 11.23
CA ILE A 39 2.77 -10.63 12.48
C ILE A 39 4.25 -10.38 12.22
N SER A 40 4.67 -9.13 12.41
CA SER A 40 6.08 -8.75 12.53
C SER A 40 7.01 -9.34 11.45
N ILE A 41 6.65 -9.15 10.17
CA ILE A 41 7.52 -9.55 9.07
C ILE A 41 8.25 -8.32 8.52
N ASP A 42 9.26 -8.56 7.68
CA ASP A 42 10.05 -7.50 7.06
C ASP A 42 9.12 -6.57 6.25
N TYR A 43 9.35 -5.25 6.39
CA TYR A 43 8.55 -4.22 5.73
C TYR A 43 8.40 -4.46 4.23
N TYR A 44 9.50 -4.82 3.55
CA TYR A 44 9.47 -5.00 2.10
C TYR A 44 8.78 -6.28 1.65
N ASP A 45 8.53 -7.20 2.59
CA ASP A 45 7.83 -8.46 2.29
C ASP A 45 6.33 -8.37 2.63
N LEU A 46 5.86 -7.25 3.17
CA LEU A 46 4.45 -7.07 3.49
C LEU A 46 3.63 -6.98 2.20
N PRO A 47 2.58 -7.81 2.05
CA PRO A 47 1.82 -7.84 0.79
C PRO A 47 1.17 -6.50 0.44
N TRP A 48 0.73 -5.74 1.44
CA TRP A 48 0.11 -4.42 1.17
C TRP A 48 1.15 -3.39 0.73
N GLU A 49 2.41 -3.53 1.14
CA GLU A 49 3.48 -2.66 0.65
C GLU A 49 3.88 -3.06 -0.77
N ILE A 50 3.96 -4.35 -1.05
CA ILE A 50 4.24 -4.84 -2.41
C ILE A 50 3.18 -4.30 -3.38
N GLU A 51 1.91 -4.38 -3.02
CA GLU A 51 0.83 -3.83 -3.83
C GLU A 51 0.97 -2.32 -3.99
N ALA A 52 1.28 -1.61 -2.90
CA ALA A 52 1.40 -0.15 -2.95
C ALA A 52 2.54 0.29 -3.87
N TYR A 53 3.69 -0.37 -3.81
CA TYR A 53 4.81 -0.04 -4.70
C TYR A 53 4.47 -0.34 -6.15
N HIS A 54 3.76 -1.44 -6.41
CA HIS A 54 3.36 -1.80 -7.76
C HIS A 54 2.35 -0.80 -8.33
N LEU A 55 1.31 -0.48 -7.56
CA LEU A 55 0.25 0.44 -8.01
C LEU A 55 0.74 1.87 -8.13
N GLN A 56 1.66 2.31 -7.27
CA GLN A 56 2.19 3.68 -7.38
C GLN A 56 2.88 3.91 -8.73
N GLU A 57 3.58 2.91 -9.23
CA GLU A 57 4.25 3.02 -10.52
C GLU A 57 3.25 3.10 -11.66
N ILE A 58 2.18 2.31 -11.60
CA ILE A 58 1.11 2.34 -12.61
C ILE A 58 0.43 3.71 -12.60
N LEU A 59 0.09 4.21 -11.41
CA LEU A 59 -0.59 5.50 -11.25
C LEU A 59 0.30 6.66 -11.68
N LEU A 60 1.60 6.58 -11.38
CA LEU A 60 2.55 7.60 -11.81
C LEU A 60 2.64 7.66 -13.34
N GLU A 61 2.66 6.49 -13.98
CA GLU A 61 2.69 6.41 -15.44
C GLU A 61 1.45 7.04 -16.05
N GLU A 62 0.27 6.76 -15.49
CA GLU A 62 -0.98 7.35 -15.93
C GLU A 62 -0.98 8.87 -15.74
N TYR A 63 -0.48 9.33 -14.61
CA TYR A 63 -0.37 10.76 -14.31
C TYR A 63 0.50 11.48 -15.35
N LYS A 64 1.62 10.87 -15.72
CA LYS A 64 2.55 11.47 -16.69
C LYS A 64 2.00 11.48 -18.10
N ASN A 65 1.13 10.55 -18.44
CA ASN A 65 0.58 10.41 -19.78
C ASN A 65 -0.70 11.23 -20.00
N ASP A 66 -1.22 11.83 -18.94
CA ASP A 66 -2.32 12.76 -19.04
C ASP A 66 -1.78 14.15 -19.44
#